data_02daf9c84665162a59379566ce1e949a
#
_entry.id   02daf9c84665162a59379566ce1e949a
#
_cell.length_a   1.000
_cell.length_b   1.000
_cell.length_c   1.000
_cell.angle_alpha   90.00
_cell.angle_beta   90.00
_cell.angle_gamma   90.00
#
_symmetry.space_group_name_H-M   'P 1'
#
loop_
_entity.id
_entity.type
_entity.pdbx_description
1 polymer ?
#
loop_
_entity_poly.entity_id
_entity_poly.type
_entity_poly.pdbx_seq_one_letter_code
_entity_poly.pdbx_strand_id
1 'polypeptide(L)'
;MKLDETKRQKIVHPIPPLYDKDSKILILGSFPSVKSREEAFFYGHPQNRFWKLLAGIFSENKPETIEEKREFLHKNHVAVWDVIHSCDIIGSSDSSIRNVVPNDLSEILENADIKQIFCNGAKSYEYYRKYQEKETGRKAVKLPSTSPANAAFSIEKLTRAWKEICVPLQVAPTGIGEVLLDWYDYNARILPWRSEPTPYHVWISEIMLQQTRVEAVKKYYDRWMEVLPDVKALSEVPDEELMKLWEGLGYYNRARNLKVAALQVMQEFDGKIPADYSKLLSLKGVGEYTAGAIASIAFGIPEPAVDGNALRIFSRILAEDGEINKASVKKKISQE
;
A
#
# COMPACT_ATOMS: atom_id res chain seq x y z
N MET A 1 -3.71 32.90 -20.49
CA MET A 1 -4.87 33.82 -20.32
C MET A 1 -4.48 34.84 -19.28
N LYS A 2 -4.43 36.15 -19.57
CA LYS A 2 -4.16 37.18 -18.54
C LYS A 2 -5.37 37.28 -17.65
N LEU A 3 -5.16 37.27 -16.35
CA LEU A 3 -6.23 37.46 -15.33
C LEU A 3 -6.75 38.91 -15.45
N ASP A 4 -8.08 39.05 -15.43
CA ASP A 4 -8.74 40.35 -15.44
C ASP A 4 -8.66 40.96 -14.01
N GLU A 5 -7.73 41.83 -13.78
CA GLU A 5 -7.46 42.47 -12.49
C GLU A 5 -8.65 43.29 -11.95
N THR A 6 -9.58 43.73 -12.82
CA THR A 6 -10.80 44.45 -12.38
C THR A 6 -11.74 43.59 -11.58
N LYS A 7 -11.63 42.26 -11.65
CA LYS A 7 -12.44 41.28 -10.89
C LYS A 7 -11.82 40.87 -9.56
N ARG A 8 -10.72 41.50 -9.14
CA ARG A 8 -10.09 41.22 -7.86
C ARG A 8 -10.94 41.73 -6.71
N GLN A 9 -11.21 40.87 -5.74
CA GLN A 9 -12.02 41.20 -4.56
C GLN A 9 -11.28 40.77 -3.31
N LYS A 10 -11.39 41.60 -2.27
CA LYS A 10 -10.97 41.20 -0.91
C LYS A 10 -12.06 40.31 -0.30
N ILE A 11 -11.66 39.14 0.10
CA ILE A 11 -12.59 38.14 0.67
C ILE A 11 -12.02 37.67 2.01
N VAL A 12 -12.92 37.62 3.01
CA VAL A 12 -12.66 36.97 4.29
C VAL A 12 -13.18 35.56 4.24
N HIS A 13 -12.46 34.62 4.81
CA HIS A 13 -12.80 33.21 4.84
C HIS A 13 -14.13 32.97 5.59
N PRO A 14 -15.18 32.49 4.91
CA PRO A 14 -16.50 32.43 5.53
C PRO A 14 -16.77 31.11 6.27
N ILE A 15 -15.88 30.11 6.15
CA ILE A 15 -16.10 28.78 6.67
C ILE A 15 -15.28 28.57 7.94
N PRO A 16 -15.92 28.30 9.11
CA PRO A 16 -15.18 28.02 10.34
C PRO A 16 -14.41 26.70 10.21
N PRO A 17 -13.35 26.49 11.04
CA PRO A 17 -12.66 25.22 11.06
C PRO A 17 -13.60 24.10 11.45
N LEU A 18 -13.37 22.92 10.86
CA LEU A 18 -14.08 21.70 11.22
C LEU A 18 -13.11 20.76 11.92
N TYR A 19 -13.32 20.54 13.21
CA TYR A 19 -12.55 19.64 14.05
C TYR A 19 -13.33 19.25 15.29
N ASP A 20 -12.85 18.26 16.01
CA ASP A 20 -13.28 17.90 17.36
C ASP A 20 -12.05 17.54 18.21
N LYS A 21 -12.28 17.23 19.49
CA LYS A 21 -11.22 16.83 20.43
C LYS A 21 -10.47 15.56 20.03
N ASP A 22 -11.10 14.71 19.24
CA ASP A 22 -10.60 13.41 18.80
C ASP A 22 -9.88 13.48 17.43
N SER A 23 -9.86 14.67 16.81
CA SER A 23 -9.15 14.90 15.56
C SER A 23 -7.64 14.69 15.73
N LYS A 24 -7.04 13.89 14.85
CA LYS A 24 -5.61 13.49 14.89
C LYS A 24 -4.78 14.11 13.77
N ILE A 25 -5.39 14.46 12.67
CA ILE A 25 -4.74 15.14 11.56
C ILE A 25 -5.50 16.40 11.17
N LEU A 26 -4.75 17.39 10.67
CA LEU A 26 -5.32 18.62 10.11
C LEU A 26 -4.95 18.71 8.63
N ILE A 27 -5.95 18.77 7.76
CA ILE A 27 -5.77 18.97 6.32
C ILE A 27 -6.10 20.42 5.99
N LEU A 28 -5.11 21.14 5.46
CA LEU A 28 -5.22 22.54 5.09
C LEU A 28 -5.30 22.72 3.56
N GLY A 29 -6.38 23.36 3.10
CA GLY A 29 -6.43 23.97 1.78
C GLY A 29 -5.72 25.33 1.74
N SER A 30 -5.67 25.99 0.57
CA SER A 30 -5.15 27.34 0.43
C SER A 30 -6.18 28.40 0.84
N PHE A 31 -7.32 28.39 0.12
CA PHE A 31 -8.47 29.28 0.31
C PHE A 31 -9.71 28.64 -0.36
N PRO A 32 -10.93 28.84 0.19
CA PRO A 32 -12.11 28.17 -0.33
C PRO A 32 -12.48 28.67 -1.74
N SER A 33 -12.80 27.72 -2.63
CA SER A 33 -13.30 28.03 -3.98
C SER A 33 -14.62 28.81 -3.93
N VAL A 34 -15.01 29.42 -5.05
CA VAL A 34 -16.34 30.09 -5.15
C VAL A 34 -17.46 29.14 -4.73
N LYS A 35 -17.46 27.89 -5.22
CA LYS A 35 -18.46 26.89 -4.85
C LYS A 35 -18.43 26.55 -3.36
N SER A 36 -17.24 26.38 -2.77
CA SER A 36 -17.12 26.12 -1.33
C SER A 36 -17.68 27.27 -0.48
N ARG A 37 -17.51 28.52 -0.94
CA ARG A 37 -18.06 29.71 -0.28
C ARG A 37 -19.59 29.82 -0.42
N GLU A 38 -20.13 29.45 -1.58
CA GLU A 38 -21.59 29.40 -1.82
C GLU A 38 -22.26 28.33 -0.97
N GLU A 39 -21.64 27.15 -0.84
CA GLU A 39 -22.16 26.05 -0.02
C GLU A 39 -21.83 26.18 1.47
N ALA A 40 -21.00 27.18 1.84
CA ALA A 40 -20.44 27.36 3.18
C ALA A 40 -19.80 26.06 3.73
N PHE A 41 -19.18 25.27 2.84
CA PHE A 41 -18.51 24.02 3.21
C PHE A 41 -17.30 23.68 2.33
N PHE A 42 -16.36 22.88 2.88
CA PHE A 42 -15.08 22.55 2.25
C PHE A 42 -15.25 21.69 0.99
N TYR A 43 -14.40 21.95 -0.01
CA TYR A 43 -14.28 21.17 -1.23
C TYR A 43 -15.60 20.97 -1.98
N GLY A 44 -16.46 22.01 -2.00
CA GLY A 44 -17.79 21.98 -2.61
C GLY A 44 -17.84 21.91 -4.14
N HIS A 45 -16.72 22.10 -4.84
CA HIS A 45 -16.74 22.01 -6.30
C HIS A 45 -17.02 20.55 -6.76
N PRO A 46 -18.03 20.28 -7.61
CA PRO A 46 -18.46 18.92 -7.95
C PRO A 46 -17.36 18.02 -8.51
N GLN A 47 -16.40 18.60 -9.23
CA GLN A 47 -15.26 17.87 -9.79
C GLN A 47 -14.08 17.78 -8.85
N ASN A 48 -14.16 18.31 -7.62
CA ASN A 48 -13.09 18.14 -6.64
C ASN A 48 -13.06 16.69 -6.17
N ARG A 49 -11.87 16.10 -6.18
CA ARG A 49 -11.68 14.68 -5.88
C ARG A 49 -11.54 14.37 -4.40
N PHE A 50 -11.54 15.39 -3.52
CA PHE A 50 -11.28 15.25 -2.08
C PHE A 50 -12.19 14.21 -1.42
N TRP A 51 -13.51 14.34 -1.55
CA TRP A 51 -14.46 13.43 -0.91
C TRP A 51 -14.39 12.01 -1.47
N LYS A 52 -14.27 11.86 -2.79
CA LYS A 52 -14.09 10.55 -3.44
C LYS A 52 -12.77 9.90 -3.01
N LEU A 53 -11.72 10.70 -2.88
CA LEU A 53 -10.40 10.26 -2.47
C LEU A 53 -10.38 9.75 -1.04
N LEU A 54 -10.91 10.54 -0.08
CA LEU A 54 -10.97 10.13 1.33
C LEU A 54 -11.86 8.91 1.53
N ALA A 55 -13.02 8.86 0.87
CA ALA A 55 -13.89 7.68 0.91
C ALA A 55 -13.17 6.41 0.45
N GLY A 56 -12.38 6.49 -0.62
CA GLY A 56 -11.55 5.38 -1.09
C GLY A 56 -10.42 5.00 -0.11
N ILE A 57 -9.80 5.98 0.56
CA ILE A 57 -8.73 5.73 1.54
C ILE A 57 -9.28 5.04 2.79
N PHE A 58 -10.45 5.44 3.27
CA PHE A 58 -11.08 4.89 4.47
C PHE A 58 -12.00 3.70 4.19
N SER A 59 -12.11 3.28 2.91
CA SER A 59 -13.01 2.18 2.48
C SER A 59 -14.46 2.39 2.88
N GLU A 60 -14.93 3.63 2.75
CA GLU A 60 -16.28 4.06 3.07
C GLU A 60 -17.03 4.60 1.85
N ASN A 61 -18.35 4.73 1.97
CA ASN A 61 -19.16 5.40 0.96
C ASN A 61 -18.81 6.89 0.92
N LYS A 62 -18.82 7.47 -0.28
CA LYS A 62 -18.59 8.90 -0.46
C LYS A 62 -19.76 9.68 0.20
N PRO A 63 -19.47 10.59 1.14
CA PRO A 63 -20.51 11.41 1.76
C PRO A 63 -21.07 12.43 0.75
N GLU A 64 -22.37 12.61 0.71
CA GLU A 64 -23.05 13.49 -0.23
C GLU A 64 -23.56 14.78 0.44
N THR A 65 -24.19 14.67 1.61
CA THR A 65 -24.71 15.83 2.35
C THR A 65 -23.62 16.49 3.22
N ILE A 66 -23.86 17.71 3.68
CA ILE A 66 -22.94 18.42 4.60
C ILE A 66 -22.85 17.67 5.94
N GLU A 67 -23.96 17.16 6.43
CA GLU A 67 -24.05 16.37 7.65
C GLU A 67 -23.21 15.09 7.54
N GLU A 68 -23.40 14.31 6.48
CA GLU A 68 -22.59 13.12 6.22
C GLU A 68 -21.09 13.45 6.10
N LYS A 69 -20.73 14.57 5.47
CA LYS A 69 -19.34 15.01 5.36
C LYS A 69 -18.73 15.37 6.73
N ARG A 70 -19.51 15.98 7.62
CA ARG A 70 -19.07 16.25 9.00
C ARG A 70 -18.84 14.96 9.77
N GLU A 71 -19.85 14.07 9.77
CA GLU A 71 -19.76 12.78 10.44
C GLU A 71 -18.59 11.94 9.92
N PHE A 72 -18.40 11.92 8.59
CA PHE A 72 -17.29 11.23 7.95
C PHE A 72 -15.93 11.74 8.44
N LEU A 73 -15.72 13.06 8.52
CA LEU A 73 -14.46 13.63 9.00
C LEU A 73 -14.22 13.35 10.48
N HIS A 74 -15.23 13.53 11.34
CA HIS A 74 -15.15 13.24 12.77
C HIS A 74 -14.87 11.77 13.04
N LYS A 75 -15.61 10.85 12.40
CA LYS A 75 -15.43 9.41 12.50
C LYS A 75 -13.99 8.99 12.15
N ASN A 76 -13.39 9.64 11.15
CA ASN A 76 -12.05 9.34 10.67
C ASN A 76 -10.96 10.21 11.32
N HIS A 77 -11.29 10.95 12.38
CA HIS A 77 -10.36 11.79 13.14
C HIS A 77 -9.63 12.86 12.28
N VAL A 78 -10.31 13.39 11.28
CA VAL A 78 -9.78 14.37 10.32
C VAL A 78 -10.34 15.75 10.60
N ALA A 79 -9.47 16.70 10.93
CA ALA A 79 -9.80 18.13 10.92
C ALA A 79 -9.51 18.73 9.54
N VAL A 80 -10.33 19.70 9.13
CA VAL A 80 -10.11 20.46 7.88
C VAL A 80 -10.28 21.96 8.09
N TRP A 81 -9.40 22.73 7.43
CA TRP A 81 -9.51 24.17 7.29
C TRP A 81 -8.70 24.64 6.09
N ASP A 82 -8.45 25.95 6.01
CA ASP A 82 -7.61 26.57 4.99
C ASP A 82 -6.52 27.44 5.67
N VAL A 83 -5.39 27.65 4.99
CA VAL A 83 -4.28 28.45 5.52
C VAL A 83 -4.65 29.93 5.62
N ILE A 84 -5.46 30.44 4.69
CA ILE A 84 -5.71 31.86 4.49
C ILE A 84 -7.03 32.28 5.14
N HIS A 85 -6.95 33.27 6.05
CA HIS A 85 -8.09 33.95 6.65
C HIS A 85 -8.71 34.98 5.71
N SER A 86 -7.89 35.83 5.09
CA SER A 86 -8.38 36.77 4.10
C SER A 86 -7.33 37.06 3.03
N CYS A 87 -7.78 37.35 1.83
CA CYS A 87 -6.90 37.71 0.73
C CYS A 87 -7.65 38.48 -0.34
N ASP A 88 -6.90 39.07 -1.25
CA ASP A 88 -7.42 39.58 -2.52
C ASP A 88 -7.29 38.50 -3.60
N ILE A 89 -8.40 38.10 -4.19
CA ILE A 89 -8.45 36.96 -5.14
C ILE A 89 -9.37 37.25 -6.33
N ILE A 90 -9.10 36.60 -7.46
CA ILE A 90 -9.96 36.59 -8.65
C ILE A 90 -10.58 35.19 -8.77
N GLY A 91 -11.90 35.10 -8.48
CA GLY A 91 -12.64 33.82 -8.53
C GLY A 91 -12.10 32.77 -7.57
N SER A 92 -11.57 31.65 -8.13
CA SER A 92 -10.95 30.54 -7.39
C SER A 92 -9.50 30.30 -7.80
N SER A 93 -8.83 31.32 -8.40
CA SER A 93 -7.49 31.14 -8.93
C SER A 93 -6.43 31.39 -7.85
N ASP A 94 -5.81 30.34 -7.35
CA ASP A 94 -4.70 30.41 -6.38
C ASP A 94 -3.54 31.31 -6.86
N SER A 95 -3.31 31.39 -8.16
CA SER A 95 -2.26 32.27 -8.75
C SER A 95 -2.57 33.75 -8.64
N SER A 96 -3.84 34.11 -8.42
CA SER A 96 -4.31 35.48 -8.28
C SER A 96 -4.26 36.01 -6.84
N ILE A 97 -3.99 35.16 -5.86
CA ILE A 97 -3.99 35.50 -4.43
C ILE A 97 -2.92 36.55 -4.12
N ARG A 98 -3.33 37.63 -3.44
CA ARG A 98 -2.50 38.73 -2.92
C ARG A 98 -2.95 39.12 -1.51
N ASN A 99 -2.14 39.90 -0.82
CA ASN A 99 -2.48 40.50 0.47
C ASN A 99 -3.02 39.48 1.49
N VAL A 100 -2.27 38.37 1.64
CA VAL A 100 -2.67 37.24 2.47
C VAL A 100 -2.57 37.59 3.97
N VAL A 101 -3.64 37.33 4.70
CA VAL A 101 -3.69 37.23 6.16
C VAL A 101 -3.95 35.75 6.48
N PRO A 102 -3.08 35.08 7.25
CA PRO A 102 -3.27 33.68 7.59
C PRO A 102 -4.36 33.48 8.63
N ASN A 103 -4.95 32.29 8.68
CA ASN A 103 -5.78 31.83 9.79
C ASN A 103 -4.91 31.54 11.02
N ASP A 104 -5.45 31.79 12.20
CA ASP A 104 -4.86 31.34 13.45
C ASP A 104 -5.26 29.87 13.72
N LEU A 105 -4.26 28.99 13.78
CA LEU A 105 -4.49 27.57 14.02
C LEU A 105 -4.48 27.19 15.50
N SER A 106 -4.24 28.14 16.41
CA SER A 106 -4.12 27.89 17.85
C SER A 106 -5.36 27.20 18.40
N GLU A 107 -6.55 27.67 18.01
CA GLU A 107 -7.81 27.09 18.44
C GLU A 107 -7.89 25.58 18.17
N ILE A 108 -7.48 25.13 16.97
CA ILE A 108 -7.49 23.70 16.62
C ILE A 108 -6.43 22.95 17.40
N LEU A 109 -5.21 23.50 17.45
CA LEU A 109 -4.04 22.81 18.03
C LEU A 109 -4.11 22.69 19.55
N GLU A 110 -4.85 23.58 20.23
CA GLU A 110 -5.07 23.54 21.67
C GLU A 110 -6.23 22.63 22.07
N ASN A 111 -7.22 22.46 21.21
CA ASN A 111 -8.44 21.69 21.49
C ASN A 111 -8.49 20.30 20.85
N ALA A 112 -7.53 19.95 20.00
CA ALA A 112 -7.45 18.64 19.37
C ALA A 112 -6.02 18.08 19.41
N ASP A 113 -5.89 16.75 19.52
CA ASP A 113 -4.59 16.06 19.57
C ASP A 113 -4.01 15.85 18.17
N ILE A 114 -3.81 16.94 17.42
CA ILE A 114 -3.29 16.90 16.06
C ILE A 114 -1.87 16.34 16.04
N LYS A 115 -1.66 15.20 15.43
CA LYS A 115 -0.34 14.54 15.29
C LYS A 115 0.43 15.05 14.09
N GLN A 116 -0.28 15.34 12.98
CA GLN A 116 0.33 15.80 11.74
C GLN A 116 -0.58 16.80 10.99
N ILE A 117 0.08 17.80 10.40
CA ILE A 117 -0.56 18.77 9.48
C ILE A 117 -0.24 18.37 8.04
N PHE A 118 -1.24 18.34 7.18
CA PHE A 118 -1.14 18.08 5.76
C PHE A 118 -1.62 19.28 4.95
N CYS A 119 -0.93 19.62 3.87
CA CYS A 119 -1.34 20.68 2.97
C CYS A 119 -1.80 20.10 1.62
N ASN A 120 -3.06 20.35 1.26
CA ASN A 120 -3.68 19.92 0.01
C ASN A 120 -3.23 20.79 -1.16
N GLY A 121 -2.07 20.49 -1.70
CA GLY A 121 -1.48 21.17 -2.84
C GLY A 121 -0.29 22.06 -2.51
N ALA A 122 0.41 22.48 -3.56
CA ALA A 122 1.65 23.26 -3.43
C ALA A 122 1.41 24.65 -2.84
N LYS A 123 0.29 25.31 -3.17
CA LYS A 123 0.00 26.68 -2.68
C LYS A 123 -0.37 26.71 -1.21
N SER A 124 -1.18 25.76 -0.75
CA SER A 124 -1.45 25.58 0.68
C SER A 124 -0.13 25.38 1.44
N TYR A 125 0.74 24.50 0.97
CA TYR A 125 2.03 24.23 1.59
C TYR A 125 2.97 25.43 1.59
N GLU A 126 3.04 26.21 0.48
CA GLU A 126 3.85 27.45 0.38
C GLU A 126 3.42 28.48 1.42
N TYR A 127 2.09 28.72 1.53
CA TYR A 127 1.54 29.68 2.49
C TYR A 127 1.66 29.21 3.92
N TYR A 128 1.43 27.93 4.20
CA TYR A 128 1.65 27.37 5.53
C TYR A 128 3.09 27.57 5.99
N ARG A 129 4.07 27.21 5.20
CA ARG A 129 5.49 27.40 5.50
C ARG A 129 5.86 28.85 5.73
N LYS A 130 5.26 29.74 4.96
CA LYS A 130 5.57 31.18 5.03
C LYS A 130 5.01 31.83 6.29
N TYR A 131 3.81 31.46 6.70
CA TYR A 131 3.06 32.22 7.69
C TYR A 131 2.81 31.46 9.01
N GLN A 132 2.69 30.14 8.98
CA GLN A 132 2.20 29.36 10.12
C GLN A 132 3.21 28.34 10.67
N GLU A 133 4.14 27.83 9.87
CA GLU A 133 5.10 26.80 10.31
C GLU A 133 5.94 27.26 11.51
N LYS A 134 6.38 28.52 11.53
CA LYS A 134 7.17 29.05 12.64
C LYS A 134 6.32 29.29 13.89
N GLU A 135 5.08 29.73 13.72
CA GLU A 135 4.15 30.01 14.82
C GLU A 135 3.69 28.72 15.51
N THR A 136 3.33 27.71 14.71
CA THR A 136 2.88 26.42 15.22
C THR A 136 4.02 25.53 15.72
N GLY A 137 5.27 25.79 15.28
CA GLY A 137 6.44 24.93 15.54
C GLY A 137 6.34 23.55 14.86
N ARG A 138 5.38 23.32 13.94
CA ARG A 138 5.09 22.02 13.32
C ARG A 138 5.36 22.05 11.83
N LYS A 139 6.04 21.04 11.32
CA LYS A 139 6.22 20.83 9.87
C LYS A 139 4.97 20.21 9.28
N ALA A 140 4.51 20.73 8.13
CA ALA A 140 3.44 20.10 7.37
C ALA A 140 3.99 19.17 6.30
N VAL A 141 3.19 18.19 5.92
CA VAL A 141 3.42 17.31 4.77
C VAL A 141 2.68 17.88 3.55
N LYS A 142 3.37 17.98 2.41
CA LYS A 142 2.77 18.43 1.17
C LYS A 142 2.15 17.27 0.40
N LEU A 143 0.84 17.29 0.24
CA LEU A 143 0.11 16.33 -0.60
C LEU A 143 -0.22 16.94 -1.99
N PRO A 144 -0.32 16.13 -3.05
CA PRO A 144 -0.78 16.62 -4.33
C PRO A 144 -2.23 17.10 -4.26
N SER A 145 -2.53 18.21 -4.93
CA SER A 145 -3.85 18.85 -4.86
C SER A 145 -4.96 17.97 -5.42
N THR A 146 -6.09 17.91 -4.71
CA THR A 146 -7.33 17.24 -5.12
C THR A 146 -8.15 18.06 -6.12
N SER A 147 -7.77 19.31 -6.37
CA SER A 147 -8.43 20.18 -7.35
C SER A 147 -8.47 19.56 -8.76
N PRO A 148 -9.56 19.75 -9.50
CA PRO A 148 -9.64 19.32 -10.90
C PRO A 148 -8.58 19.98 -11.79
N ALA A 149 -8.05 21.15 -11.41
CA ALA A 149 -6.95 21.81 -12.10
C ALA A 149 -5.63 21.02 -12.07
N ASN A 150 -5.48 20.07 -11.14
CA ASN A 150 -4.33 19.16 -11.07
C ASN A 150 -4.55 17.95 -12.00
N ALA A 151 -4.54 18.15 -13.31
CA ALA A 151 -4.76 17.10 -14.30
C ALA A 151 -3.64 16.05 -14.36
N ALA A 152 -2.45 16.35 -13.82
CA ALA A 152 -1.30 15.43 -13.82
C ALA A 152 -1.47 14.21 -12.91
N PHE A 153 -2.41 14.27 -11.97
CA PHE A 153 -2.67 13.19 -11.01
C PHE A 153 -4.03 12.55 -11.30
N SER A 154 -4.03 11.27 -11.71
CA SER A 154 -5.24 10.43 -11.68
C SER A 154 -5.72 10.19 -10.25
N ILE A 155 -6.94 9.65 -10.08
CA ILE A 155 -7.47 9.33 -8.74
C ILE A 155 -6.59 8.28 -8.05
N GLU A 156 -6.08 7.29 -8.77
CA GLU A 156 -5.21 6.24 -8.26
C GLU A 156 -3.87 6.81 -7.75
N LYS A 157 -3.26 7.72 -8.54
CA LYS A 157 -2.03 8.42 -8.11
C LYS A 157 -2.25 9.30 -6.88
N LEU A 158 -3.42 9.96 -6.80
CA LEU A 158 -3.81 10.74 -5.62
C LEU A 158 -3.98 9.82 -4.41
N THR A 159 -4.75 8.73 -4.53
CA THR A 159 -4.99 7.77 -3.45
C THR A 159 -3.67 7.25 -2.88
N ARG A 160 -2.73 6.87 -3.74
CA ARG A 160 -1.41 6.44 -3.30
C ARG A 160 -0.68 7.50 -2.48
N ALA A 161 -0.59 8.73 -3.00
CA ALA A 161 0.13 9.80 -2.30
C ALA A 161 -0.56 10.22 -0.99
N TRP A 162 -1.89 10.15 -0.95
CA TRP A 162 -2.69 10.55 0.21
C TRP A 162 -2.80 9.47 1.29
N LYS A 163 -2.48 8.21 1.00
CA LYS A 163 -2.37 7.15 2.04
C LYS A 163 -1.42 7.54 3.18
N GLU A 164 -0.54 8.51 2.97
CA GLU A 164 0.33 9.06 4.01
C GLU A 164 -0.45 9.64 5.22
N ILE A 165 -1.70 10.08 5.03
CA ILE A 165 -2.56 10.56 6.12
C ILE A 165 -2.92 9.46 7.13
N CYS A 166 -2.87 8.19 6.73
CA CYS A 166 -3.21 7.06 7.59
C CYS A 166 -2.16 6.82 8.69
N VAL A 167 -0.90 7.19 8.45
CA VAL A 167 0.20 6.95 9.40
C VAL A 167 -0.04 7.61 10.76
N PRO A 168 -0.31 8.93 10.87
CA PRO A 168 -0.58 9.56 12.15
C PRO A 168 -1.96 9.23 12.73
N LEU A 169 -2.89 8.73 11.93
CA LEU A 169 -4.20 8.30 12.39
C LEU A 169 -4.15 6.95 13.12
N GLN A 170 -3.03 6.22 13.03
CA GLN A 170 -2.92 4.83 13.46
C GLN A 170 -4.05 3.94 12.90
N VAL A 171 -4.73 4.44 11.88
CA VAL A 171 -5.55 3.60 11.04
C VAL A 171 -4.54 2.72 10.33
N ALA A 172 -4.51 1.45 10.68
CA ALA A 172 -3.81 0.50 9.84
C ALA A 172 -4.33 0.77 8.42
N PRO A 173 -3.47 1.11 7.45
CA PRO A 173 -3.91 1.14 6.06
C PRO A 173 -4.62 -0.19 5.86
N THR A 174 -5.79 -0.19 5.23
CA THR A 174 -6.61 -1.36 4.98
C THR A 174 -5.68 -2.51 4.64
N GLY A 175 -5.39 -3.34 5.62
CA GLY A 175 -4.36 -4.35 5.70
C GLY A 175 -2.99 -3.93 5.13
N ILE A 176 -1.93 -4.10 5.92
CA ILE A 176 -0.54 -3.99 5.45
C ILE A 176 -0.33 -4.74 4.12
N GLY A 177 -1.17 -5.75 3.85
CA GLY A 177 -1.24 -6.51 2.63
C GLY A 177 -1.55 -5.67 1.39
N GLU A 178 -2.52 -4.77 1.42
CA GLU A 178 -2.84 -3.92 0.25
C GLU A 178 -1.69 -2.98 -0.11
N VAL A 179 -1.06 -2.37 0.89
CA VAL A 179 0.11 -1.50 0.66
C VAL A 179 1.28 -2.29 0.10
N LEU A 180 1.50 -3.51 0.59
CA LEU A 180 2.55 -4.39 0.09
C LEU A 180 2.25 -4.89 -1.32
N LEU A 181 1.00 -5.23 -1.63
CA LEU A 181 0.58 -5.64 -2.97
C LEU A 181 0.74 -4.50 -3.97
N ASP A 182 0.25 -3.30 -3.64
CA ASP A 182 0.44 -2.10 -4.46
C ASP A 182 1.94 -1.83 -4.73
N TRP A 183 2.77 -1.93 -3.68
CA TRP A 183 4.22 -1.77 -3.83
C TRP A 183 4.81 -2.88 -4.70
N TYR A 184 4.38 -4.13 -4.50
CA TYR A 184 4.88 -5.29 -5.23
C TYR A 184 4.59 -5.17 -6.73
N ASP A 185 3.39 -4.75 -7.12
CA ASP A 185 3.00 -4.61 -8.53
C ASP A 185 3.91 -3.67 -9.32
N TYR A 186 4.48 -2.64 -8.64
CA TYR A 186 5.42 -1.70 -9.28
C TYR A 186 6.90 -2.10 -9.17
N ASN A 187 7.23 -2.89 -8.15
CA ASN A 187 8.62 -3.19 -7.80
C ASN A 187 8.98 -4.67 -7.97
N ALA A 188 8.03 -5.50 -8.39
CA ALA A 188 8.26 -6.93 -8.58
C ALA A 188 9.37 -7.15 -9.60
N ARG A 189 10.37 -7.92 -9.21
CA ARG A 189 11.45 -8.32 -10.14
C ARG A 189 10.88 -9.22 -11.22
N ILE A 190 11.27 -8.98 -12.46
CA ILE A 190 11.00 -9.89 -13.57
C ILE A 190 11.86 -11.14 -13.39
N LEU A 191 11.21 -12.27 -13.13
CA LEU A 191 11.87 -13.56 -12.89
C LEU A 191 11.17 -14.63 -13.74
N PRO A 192 11.93 -15.59 -14.32
CA PRO A 192 11.36 -16.61 -15.24
C PRO A 192 10.16 -17.35 -14.65
N TRP A 193 10.23 -17.73 -13.39
CA TRP A 193 9.15 -18.46 -12.69
C TRP A 193 7.94 -17.62 -12.27
N ARG A 194 7.97 -16.31 -12.53
CA ARG A 194 6.84 -15.39 -12.24
C ARG A 194 6.03 -15.03 -13.47
N SER A 195 6.58 -15.25 -14.67
CA SER A 195 5.87 -14.98 -15.93
C SER A 195 4.70 -15.95 -16.14
N GLU A 196 4.86 -17.18 -15.70
CA GLU A 196 3.83 -18.23 -15.77
C GLU A 196 3.86 -19.07 -14.49
N PRO A 197 3.18 -18.62 -13.41
CA PRO A 197 3.26 -19.24 -12.09
C PRO A 197 2.37 -20.49 -11.98
N THR A 198 2.62 -21.52 -12.81
CA THR A 198 1.95 -22.81 -12.66
C THR A 198 2.39 -23.50 -11.36
N PRO A 199 1.61 -24.46 -10.82
CA PRO A 199 2.01 -25.17 -9.61
C PRO A 199 3.38 -25.84 -9.70
N TYR A 200 3.74 -26.34 -10.87
CA TYR A 200 5.04 -26.93 -11.11
C TYR A 200 6.16 -25.88 -11.12
N HIS A 201 5.97 -24.78 -11.82
CA HIS A 201 6.94 -23.67 -11.88
C HIS A 201 7.23 -23.07 -10.50
N VAL A 202 6.17 -22.85 -9.71
CA VAL A 202 6.31 -22.36 -8.33
C VAL A 202 7.06 -23.38 -7.49
N TRP A 203 6.67 -24.65 -7.53
CA TRP A 203 7.32 -25.70 -6.74
C TRP A 203 8.80 -25.81 -7.03
N ILE A 204 9.20 -25.92 -8.30
CA ILE A 204 10.60 -26.04 -8.69
C ILE A 204 11.41 -24.81 -8.28
N SER A 205 10.89 -23.61 -8.55
CA SER A 205 11.59 -22.37 -8.19
C SER A 205 11.77 -22.23 -6.68
N GLU A 206 10.76 -22.54 -5.87
CA GLU A 206 10.84 -22.46 -4.41
C GLU A 206 11.89 -23.43 -3.84
N ILE A 207 11.96 -24.66 -4.38
CA ILE A 207 13.01 -25.61 -3.95
C ILE A 207 14.41 -25.19 -4.42
N MET A 208 14.56 -24.65 -5.64
CA MET A 208 15.85 -24.15 -6.12
C MET A 208 16.34 -22.94 -5.31
N LEU A 209 15.44 -22.06 -4.89
CA LEU A 209 15.76 -20.85 -4.12
C LEU A 209 16.14 -21.12 -2.67
N GLN A 210 15.87 -22.31 -2.14
CA GLN A 210 16.29 -22.67 -0.78
C GLN A 210 17.82 -22.55 -0.67
N GLN A 211 18.29 -21.56 0.14
CA GLN A 211 19.70 -21.28 0.38
C GLN A 211 20.56 -20.99 -0.88
N THR A 212 19.90 -20.63 -2.00
CA THR A 212 20.55 -20.29 -3.26
C THR A 212 20.14 -18.90 -3.71
N ARG A 213 21.09 -18.10 -4.19
CA ARG A 213 20.81 -16.73 -4.66
C ARG A 213 20.01 -16.75 -5.97
N VAL A 214 19.06 -15.82 -6.11
CA VAL A 214 18.18 -15.68 -7.30
C VAL A 214 18.95 -15.67 -8.61
N GLU A 215 20.05 -14.91 -8.71
CA GLU A 215 20.84 -14.81 -9.94
C GLU A 215 21.50 -16.12 -10.34
N ALA A 216 21.87 -16.94 -9.37
CA ALA A 216 22.38 -18.27 -9.66
C ALA A 216 21.29 -19.20 -10.17
N VAL A 217 20.09 -19.14 -9.54
CA VAL A 217 18.96 -20.03 -9.89
C VAL A 217 18.46 -19.82 -11.31
N LYS A 218 18.44 -18.59 -11.85
CA LYS A 218 17.89 -18.30 -13.20
C LYS A 218 18.39 -19.25 -14.27
N LYS A 219 19.70 -19.44 -14.39
CA LYS A 219 20.31 -20.30 -15.41
C LYS A 219 19.97 -21.78 -15.22
N TYR A 220 19.83 -22.24 -13.98
CA TYR A 220 19.45 -23.61 -13.68
C TYR A 220 17.99 -23.85 -13.95
N TYR A 221 17.14 -22.89 -13.62
CA TYR A 221 15.71 -22.96 -13.84
C TYR A 221 15.35 -23.06 -15.32
N ASP A 222 15.94 -22.20 -16.16
CA ASP A 222 15.70 -22.23 -17.61
C ASP A 222 16.09 -23.57 -18.20
N ARG A 223 17.30 -24.07 -17.91
CA ARG A 223 17.77 -25.39 -18.35
C ARG A 223 16.89 -26.53 -17.81
N TRP A 224 16.41 -26.41 -16.57
CA TRP A 224 15.52 -27.41 -15.97
C TRP A 224 14.21 -27.47 -16.70
N MET A 225 13.58 -26.35 -17.01
CA MET A 225 12.28 -26.32 -17.70
C MET A 225 12.37 -26.79 -19.16
N GLU A 226 13.52 -26.65 -19.80
CA GLU A 226 13.76 -27.22 -21.14
C GLU A 226 13.79 -28.75 -21.12
N VAL A 227 14.34 -29.38 -20.09
CA VAL A 227 14.55 -30.83 -20.01
C VAL A 227 13.45 -31.50 -19.21
N LEU A 228 12.98 -30.90 -18.16
CA LEU A 228 11.96 -31.41 -17.23
C LEU A 228 10.78 -30.42 -17.11
N PRO A 229 9.98 -30.26 -18.16
CA PRO A 229 8.94 -29.21 -18.20
C PRO A 229 7.73 -29.48 -17.29
N ASP A 230 7.57 -30.70 -16.81
CA ASP A 230 6.41 -31.11 -16.01
C ASP A 230 6.74 -32.21 -14.99
N VAL A 231 5.73 -32.56 -14.18
CA VAL A 231 5.83 -33.61 -13.14
C VAL A 231 6.17 -34.95 -13.71
N LYS A 232 5.65 -35.26 -14.90
CA LYS A 232 5.86 -36.56 -15.55
C LYS A 232 7.32 -36.70 -15.96
N ALA A 233 7.87 -35.73 -16.69
CA ALA A 233 9.27 -35.71 -17.09
C ALA A 233 10.19 -35.84 -15.88
N LEU A 234 9.90 -35.11 -14.78
CA LEU A 234 10.67 -35.20 -13.53
C LEU A 234 10.58 -36.57 -12.86
N SER A 235 9.42 -37.24 -12.92
CA SER A 235 9.27 -38.55 -12.33
C SER A 235 10.02 -39.67 -13.11
N GLU A 236 10.14 -39.51 -14.43
CA GLU A 236 10.75 -40.47 -15.34
C GLU A 236 12.24 -40.28 -15.58
N VAL A 237 12.82 -39.10 -15.22
CA VAL A 237 14.23 -38.79 -15.50
C VAL A 237 15.18 -39.75 -14.77
N PRO A 238 16.25 -40.26 -15.44
CA PRO A 238 17.29 -41.04 -14.76
C PRO A 238 18.01 -40.25 -13.66
N ASP A 239 18.38 -40.94 -12.56
CA ASP A 239 19.02 -40.26 -11.41
C ASP A 239 20.33 -39.56 -11.79
N GLU A 240 21.08 -40.15 -12.70
CA GLU A 240 22.33 -39.55 -13.18
C GLU A 240 22.07 -38.24 -13.92
N GLU A 241 21.11 -38.21 -14.79
CA GLU A 241 20.73 -37.00 -15.53
C GLU A 241 20.13 -35.91 -14.60
N LEU A 242 19.27 -36.29 -13.65
CA LEU A 242 18.75 -35.40 -12.62
C LEU A 242 19.88 -34.74 -11.83
N MET A 243 20.88 -35.52 -11.37
CA MET A 243 22.04 -35.01 -10.62
C MET A 243 22.87 -34.06 -11.47
N LYS A 244 23.04 -34.34 -12.77
CA LYS A 244 23.77 -33.49 -13.70
C LYS A 244 23.06 -32.15 -13.95
N LEU A 245 21.74 -32.15 -14.05
CA LEU A 245 20.95 -30.92 -14.15
C LEU A 245 21.05 -30.05 -12.90
N TRP A 246 21.24 -30.68 -11.73
CA TRP A 246 21.35 -30.00 -10.44
C TRP A 246 22.77 -29.62 -10.05
N GLU A 247 23.76 -30.07 -10.80
CA GLU A 247 25.17 -29.85 -10.49
C GLU A 247 25.51 -28.37 -10.38
N GLY A 248 26.08 -27.97 -9.23
CA GLY A 248 26.41 -26.58 -8.91
C GLY A 248 25.44 -25.85 -8.03
N LEU A 249 24.18 -26.32 -7.85
CA LEU A 249 23.22 -25.73 -6.91
C LEU A 249 23.44 -26.16 -5.46
N GLY A 250 24.19 -27.26 -5.23
CA GLY A 250 24.42 -27.82 -3.89
C GLY A 250 23.19 -28.45 -3.27
N TYR A 251 23.35 -29.00 -2.05
CA TYR A 251 22.24 -29.62 -1.30
C TYR A 251 21.43 -30.63 -2.14
N TYR A 252 22.09 -31.60 -2.73
CA TYR A 252 21.58 -32.59 -3.72
C TYR A 252 20.34 -33.38 -3.24
N ASN A 253 20.12 -33.47 -1.92
CA ASN A 253 18.90 -34.07 -1.38
C ASN A 253 17.62 -33.35 -1.82
N ARG A 254 17.70 -32.05 -2.18
CA ARG A 254 16.55 -31.32 -2.74
C ARG A 254 16.11 -31.93 -4.08
N ALA A 255 17.06 -32.19 -4.98
CA ALA A 255 16.77 -32.81 -6.26
C ALA A 255 16.20 -34.22 -6.10
N ARG A 256 16.78 -35.04 -5.21
CA ARG A 256 16.24 -36.38 -4.91
C ARG A 256 14.83 -36.31 -4.36
N ASN A 257 14.57 -35.40 -3.42
CA ASN A 257 13.24 -35.21 -2.87
C ASN A 257 12.22 -34.75 -3.91
N LEU A 258 12.62 -33.86 -4.85
CA LEU A 258 11.77 -33.44 -5.98
C LEU A 258 11.32 -34.64 -6.82
N LYS A 259 12.23 -35.56 -7.18
CA LYS A 259 11.90 -36.77 -7.94
C LYS A 259 10.98 -37.71 -7.17
N VAL A 260 11.25 -37.92 -5.87
CA VAL A 260 10.37 -38.77 -5.04
C VAL A 260 8.98 -38.14 -4.93
N ALA A 261 8.89 -36.83 -4.73
CA ALA A 261 7.60 -36.14 -4.68
C ALA A 261 6.89 -36.17 -6.05
N ALA A 262 7.62 -36.07 -7.17
CA ALA A 262 7.03 -36.21 -8.50
C ALA A 262 6.41 -37.60 -8.70
N LEU A 263 7.12 -38.66 -8.24
CA LEU A 263 6.57 -40.02 -8.26
C LEU A 263 5.30 -40.13 -7.38
N GLN A 264 5.28 -39.49 -6.18
CA GLN A 264 4.07 -39.44 -5.34
C GLN A 264 2.92 -38.77 -6.10
N VAL A 265 3.19 -37.62 -6.75
CA VAL A 265 2.15 -36.90 -7.52
C VAL A 265 1.60 -37.76 -8.67
N MET A 266 2.46 -38.51 -9.36
CA MET A 266 2.03 -39.43 -10.42
C MET A 266 1.17 -40.56 -9.88
N GLN A 267 1.49 -41.13 -8.71
CA GLN A 267 0.84 -42.29 -8.13
C GLN A 267 -0.44 -41.95 -7.35
N GLU A 268 -0.43 -40.84 -6.60
CA GLU A 268 -1.49 -40.53 -5.65
C GLU A 268 -2.45 -39.46 -6.16
N PHE A 269 -2.03 -38.66 -7.17
CA PHE A 269 -2.76 -37.47 -7.64
C PHE A 269 -2.90 -37.37 -9.16
N ASP A 270 -2.83 -38.50 -9.88
CA ASP A 270 -2.99 -38.59 -11.34
C ASP A 270 -2.07 -37.60 -12.11
N GLY A 271 -0.86 -37.41 -11.63
CA GLY A 271 0.13 -36.49 -12.23
C GLY A 271 -0.17 -35.02 -12.08
N LYS A 272 -1.16 -34.62 -11.28
CA LYS A 272 -1.53 -33.21 -11.00
C LYS A 272 -1.15 -32.84 -9.61
N ILE A 273 -0.38 -31.75 -9.45
CA ILE A 273 -0.06 -31.19 -8.14
C ILE A 273 -1.39 -30.82 -7.44
N PRO A 274 -1.63 -31.31 -6.20
CA PRO A 274 -2.92 -31.11 -5.54
C PRO A 274 -3.12 -29.66 -5.10
N ALA A 275 -4.33 -29.11 -5.36
CA ALA A 275 -4.77 -27.81 -4.86
C ALA A 275 -5.31 -27.93 -3.42
N ASP A 276 -4.49 -28.47 -2.52
CA ASP A 276 -4.83 -28.70 -1.11
C ASP A 276 -3.57 -28.64 -0.27
N TYR A 277 -3.56 -27.75 0.73
CA TYR A 277 -2.38 -27.50 1.56
C TYR A 277 -1.90 -28.75 2.32
N SER A 278 -2.82 -29.54 2.87
CA SER A 278 -2.46 -30.75 3.63
C SER A 278 -1.86 -31.83 2.71
N LYS A 279 -2.38 -31.96 1.48
CA LYS A 279 -1.81 -32.85 0.47
C LYS A 279 -0.45 -32.38 -0.04
N LEU A 280 -0.26 -31.07 -0.20
CA LEU A 280 1.05 -30.50 -0.53
C LEU A 280 2.08 -30.81 0.56
N LEU A 281 1.70 -30.72 1.83
CA LEU A 281 2.58 -31.06 2.96
C LEU A 281 2.95 -32.54 3.01
N SER A 282 2.16 -33.44 2.45
CA SER A 282 2.48 -34.88 2.38
C SER A 282 3.57 -35.23 1.38
N LEU A 283 3.86 -34.31 0.44
CA LEU A 283 4.88 -34.53 -0.59
C LEU A 283 6.29 -34.48 -0.01
N LYS A 284 7.13 -35.39 -0.44
CA LYS A 284 8.52 -35.51 0.04
C LYS A 284 9.32 -34.23 -0.17
N GLY A 285 9.82 -33.64 0.92
CA GLY A 285 10.65 -32.42 0.87
C GLY A 285 9.86 -31.12 0.71
N VAL A 286 8.54 -31.16 0.75
CA VAL A 286 7.67 -29.99 0.81
C VAL A 286 7.34 -29.71 2.28
N GLY A 287 7.86 -28.59 2.79
CA GLY A 287 7.54 -28.10 4.14
C GLY A 287 6.46 -27.02 4.13
N GLU A 288 6.08 -26.53 5.32
CA GLU A 288 5.02 -25.51 5.52
C GLU A 288 5.20 -24.30 4.60
N TYR A 289 6.40 -23.75 4.51
CA TYR A 289 6.70 -22.62 3.63
C TYR A 289 6.43 -22.94 2.14
N THR A 290 6.98 -24.06 1.65
CA THR A 290 6.84 -24.42 0.24
C THR A 290 5.40 -24.78 -0.11
N ALA A 291 4.70 -25.48 0.80
CA ALA A 291 3.28 -25.80 0.63
C ALA A 291 2.43 -24.51 0.59
N GLY A 292 2.69 -23.55 1.49
CA GLY A 292 2.03 -22.25 1.50
C GLY A 292 2.30 -21.45 0.22
N ALA A 293 3.54 -21.42 -0.26
CA ALA A 293 3.89 -20.75 -1.50
C ALA A 293 3.18 -21.33 -2.72
N ILE A 294 3.14 -22.67 -2.86
CA ILE A 294 2.42 -23.32 -3.95
C ILE A 294 0.92 -23.04 -3.83
N ALA A 295 0.35 -23.21 -2.65
CA ALA A 295 -1.08 -22.99 -2.40
C ALA A 295 -1.50 -21.55 -2.72
N SER A 296 -0.76 -20.57 -2.23
CA SER A 296 -1.12 -19.15 -2.40
C SER A 296 -0.82 -18.64 -3.82
N ILE A 297 0.38 -18.89 -4.35
CA ILE A 297 0.81 -18.29 -5.63
C ILE A 297 0.15 -18.98 -6.82
N ALA A 298 0.09 -20.32 -6.82
CA ALA A 298 -0.39 -21.07 -7.99
C ALA A 298 -1.88 -21.37 -7.94
N PHE A 299 -2.46 -21.51 -6.76
CA PHE A 299 -3.87 -21.88 -6.61
C PHE A 299 -4.75 -20.79 -6.01
N GLY A 300 -4.18 -19.67 -5.54
CA GLY A 300 -4.95 -18.59 -4.90
C GLY A 300 -5.58 -19.00 -3.56
N ILE A 301 -5.10 -20.08 -2.94
CA ILE A 301 -5.56 -20.53 -1.63
C ILE A 301 -4.86 -19.66 -0.57
N PRO A 302 -5.60 -19.04 0.37
CA PRO A 302 -5.02 -18.10 1.36
C PRO A 302 -4.24 -18.84 2.46
N GLU A 303 -3.11 -19.45 2.10
CA GLU A 303 -2.20 -20.12 3.02
C GLU A 303 -0.89 -19.32 3.17
N PRO A 304 -0.39 -19.13 4.39
CA PRO A 304 0.81 -18.31 4.61
C PRO A 304 2.08 -19.03 4.15
N ALA A 305 2.96 -18.29 3.46
CA ALA A 305 4.32 -18.72 3.14
C ALA A 305 5.31 -17.94 4.00
N VAL A 306 5.51 -18.35 5.25
CA VAL A 306 6.30 -17.62 6.24
C VAL A 306 7.75 -18.07 6.23
N ASP A 307 8.63 -17.24 5.65
CA ASP A 307 10.09 -17.43 5.68
C ASP A 307 10.75 -16.64 6.83
N GLY A 308 12.05 -16.75 6.97
CA GLY A 308 12.80 -16.01 7.99
C GLY A 308 12.73 -14.48 7.83
N ASN A 309 12.49 -13.95 6.64
CA ASN A 309 12.31 -12.52 6.41
C ASN A 309 10.92 -12.08 6.86
N ALA A 310 9.89 -12.84 6.50
CA ALA A 310 8.52 -12.62 6.97
C ALA A 310 8.47 -12.63 8.51
N LEU A 311 9.05 -13.66 9.16
CA LEU A 311 9.14 -13.72 10.63
C LEU A 311 9.79 -12.47 11.23
N ARG A 312 10.91 -12.01 10.67
CA ARG A 312 11.62 -10.83 11.15
C ARG A 312 10.84 -9.52 10.96
N ILE A 313 10.08 -9.40 9.88
CA ILE A 313 9.27 -8.21 9.59
C ILE A 313 8.04 -8.20 10.49
N PHE A 314 7.28 -9.29 10.50
CA PHE A 314 6.04 -9.38 11.26
C PHE A 314 6.27 -9.36 12.78
N SER A 315 7.37 -9.91 13.30
CA SER A 315 7.70 -9.77 14.72
C SER A 315 7.86 -8.30 15.14
N ARG A 316 8.39 -7.44 14.26
CA ARG A 316 8.49 -6.00 14.52
C ARG A 316 7.16 -5.27 14.42
N ILE A 317 6.35 -5.63 13.42
CA ILE A 317 5.02 -5.04 13.22
C ILE A 317 4.10 -5.37 14.39
N LEU A 318 4.15 -6.61 14.87
CA LEU A 318 3.32 -7.11 15.97
C LEU A 318 3.92 -6.82 17.36
N ALA A 319 5.07 -6.13 17.41
CA ALA A 319 5.82 -5.90 18.65
C ALA A 319 6.02 -7.20 19.46
N GLU A 320 6.36 -8.31 18.80
CA GLU A 320 6.56 -9.61 19.41
C GLU A 320 7.93 -9.67 20.11
N ASP A 321 7.94 -9.78 21.44
CA ASP A 321 9.15 -9.81 22.27
C ASP A 321 9.74 -11.23 22.42
N GLY A 322 9.03 -12.25 21.96
CA GLY A 322 9.47 -13.65 22.06
C GLY A 322 10.59 -13.98 21.08
N GLU A 323 11.32 -15.04 21.35
CA GLU A 323 12.33 -15.55 20.41
C GLU A 323 11.66 -16.02 19.12
N ILE A 324 11.89 -15.35 18.00
CA ILE A 324 11.25 -15.60 16.71
C ILE A 324 11.45 -17.01 16.15
N ASN A 325 12.44 -17.74 16.66
CA ASN A 325 12.69 -19.13 16.28
C ASN A 325 11.86 -20.15 17.05
N LYS A 326 11.19 -19.76 18.13
CA LYS A 326 10.30 -20.66 18.88
C LYS A 326 9.06 -21.01 18.06
N ALA A 327 8.67 -22.28 18.08
CA ALA A 327 7.50 -22.76 17.35
C ALA A 327 6.20 -22.02 17.70
N SER A 328 6.03 -21.64 18.97
CA SER A 328 4.88 -20.87 19.44
C SER A 328 4.81 -19.47 18.81
N VAL A 329 5.95 -18.78 18.70
CA VAL A 329 6.04 -17.44 18.09
C VAL A 329 5.82 -17.53 16.58
N LYS A 330 6.42 -18.53 15.92
CA LYS A 330 6.18 -18.78 14.48
C LYS A 330 4.71 -19.03 14.20
N LYS A 331 4.06 -19.88 15.01
CA LYS A 331 2.63 -20.19 14.86
C LYS A 331 1.77 -18.92 15.03
N LYS A 332 2.05 -18.10 16.05
CA LYS A 332 1.35 -16.83 16.27
C LYS A 332 1.48 -15.91 15.06
N ILE A 333 2.70 -15.68 14.56
CA ILE A 333 2.94 -14.82 13.39
C ILE A 333 2.28 -15.38 12.12
N SER A 334 2.17 -16.70 11.97
CA SER A 334 1.52 -17.31 10.81
C SER A 334 -0.01 -17.26 10.85
N GLN A 335 -0.61 -16.88 11.99
CA GLN A 335 -2.06 -16.75 12.17
C GLN A 335 -2.56 -15.32 11.95
N GLU A 336 -1.67 -14.33 12.03
CA GLU A 336 -1.93 -12.91 11.77
C GLU A 336 -1.72 -12.54 10.28
#